data_fb8f6d7c8b87149256530123c5cb88a7
#
_entry.id   fb8f6d7c8b87149256530123c5cb88a7
#
_cell.length_a   1.000
_cell.length_b   1.000
_cell.length_c   1.000
_cell.angle_alpha   90.00
_cell.angle_beta   90.00
_cell.angle_gamma   90.00
#
_symmetry.space_group_name_H-M   'P 1'
#
loop_
_entity.id
_entity.type
_entity.pdbx_description
1 polymer ?
#
loop_
_entity_poly.entity_id
_entity_poly.type
_entity_poly.pdbx_seq_one_letter_code
_entity_poly.pdbx_strand_id
1 'polypeptide(L)'
;MHFTEIINQLPQLKIFKDNTYNIQISYRYQKFNEEIPILFLHGFNGNSKSWAYQFHYFKGRRSVIAIDAPGFGQSDPSDLDMLSISNIVYNLLKSIDVTKCDLVGHSMGGMLAQIVASKHSKLINKVILSCTHKGYAMPVGSSLRDPYKLRLEERKQMSNKEFGQLRIQKM
;
A
#
# COMPACT_ATOMS: atom_id res chain seq x y z
N MET A 1 -20.51 15.33 0.26
CA MET A 1 -20.07 14.54 1.44
C MET A 1 -18.67 14.96 1.79
N HIS A 2 -18.43 15.33 3.05
CA HIS A 2 -17.10 15.74 3.50
C HIS A 2 -16.17 14.52 3.66
N PHE A 3 -14.86 14.74 3.48
CA PHE A 3 -13.86 13.66 3.57
C PHE A 3 -13.92 12.89 4.90
N THR A 4 -14.19 13.59 6.01
CA THR A 4 -14.35 12.98 7.34
C THR A 4 -15.52 11.98 7.38
N GLU A 5 -16.63 12.29 6.71
CA GLU A 5 -17.79 11.39 6.63
C GLU A 5 -17.47 10.12 5.85
N ILE A 6 -16.70 10.26 4.76
CA ILE A 6 -16.26 9.11 3.94
C ILE A 6 -15.30 8.21 4.73
N ILE A 7 -14.36 8.78 5.48
CA ILE A 7 -13.43 8.02 6.32
C ILE A 7 -14.18 7.21 7.39
N ASN A 8 -15.21 7.78 8.00
CA ASN A 8 -16.01 7.10 9.02
C ASN A 8 -16.84 5.93 8.46
N GLN A 9 -17.02 5.85 7.15
CA GLN A 9 -17.72 4.77 6.45
C GLN A 9 -16.77 3.67 5.92
N LEU A 10 -15.46 3.81 6.14
CA LEU A 10 -14.52 2.79 5.72
C LEU A 10 -14.80 1.44 6.40
N PRO A 11 -14.56 0.32 5.71
CA PRO A 11 -14.63 -1.00 6.33
C PRO A 11 -13.72 -1.10 7.55
N GLN A 12 -14.13 -1.92 8.52
CA GLN A 12 -13.30 -2.20 9.69
C GLN A 12 -11.89 -2.66 9.26
N LEU A 13 -10.88 -2.15 9.96
CA LEU A 13 -9.51 -2.60 9.79
C LEU A 13 -9.39 -4.04 10.29
N LYS A 14 -8.72 -4.87 9.49
CA LYS A 14 -8.43 -6.28 9.79
C LYS A 14 -6.92 -6.47 9.87
N ILE A 15 -6.50 -7.49 10.59
CA ILE A 15 -5.10 -7.89 10.72
C ILE A 15 -4.92 -9.27 10.08
N PHE A 16 -3.94 -9.38 9.21
CA PHE A 16 -3.43 -10.64 8.67
C PHE A 16 -2.05 -10.91 9.27
N LYS A 17 -1.85 -12.11 9.81
CA LYS A 17 -0.54 -12.57 10.30
C LYS A 17 0.10 -13.45 9.24
N ASP A 18 1.20 -12.98 8.66
CA ASP A 18 2.03 -13.81 7.79
C ASP A 18 3.01 -14.62 8.62
N ASN A 19 2.81 -15.94 8.66
CA ASN A 19 3.66 -16.83 9.44
C ASN A 19 5.03 -17.07 8.78
N THR A 20 5.16 -16.89 7.47
CA THR A 20 6.42 -17.06 6.73
C THR A 20 7.42 -15.97 7.09
N TYR A 21 6.93 -14.74 7.19
CA TYR A 21 7.75 -13.57 7.49
C TYR A 21 7.59 -13.09 8.94
N ASN A 22 6.74 -13.77 9.73
CA ASN A 22 6.41 -13.43 11.13
C ASN A 22 6.05 -11.95 11.32
N ILE A 23 5.14 -11.44 10.48
CA ILE A 23 4.72 -10.03 10.45
C ILE A 23 3.20 -9.93 10.44
N GLN A 24 2.66 -8.88 11.07
CA GLN A 24 1.25 -8.54 10.99
C GLN A 24 1.03 -7.40 9.99
N ILE A 25 0.05 -7.57 9.12
CA ILE A 25 -0.34 -6.61 8.09
C ILE A 25 -1.79 -6.19 8.32
N SER A 26 -2.00 -4.90 8.46
CA SER A 26 -3.35 -4.34 8.51
C SER A 26 -3.88 -4.10 7.10
N TYR A 27 -5.17 -4.34 6.94
CA TYR A 27 -5.86 -4.14 5.67
C TYR A 27 -7.35 -3.85 5.86
N ARG A 28 -7.99 -3.30 4.84
CA ARG A 28 -9.43 -3.13 4.75
C ARG A 28 -9.97 -3.92 3.59
N TYR A 29 -11.11 -4.56 3.80
CA TYR A 29 -11.78 -5.33 2.76
C TYR A 29 -13.28 -5.06 2.79
N GLN A 30 -13.79 -4.50 1.69
CA GLN A 30 -15.21 -4.35 1.40
C GLN A 30 -15.60 -5.42 0.38
N LYS A 31 -16.14 -6.54 0.86
CA LYS A 31 -16.67 -7.58 -0.02
C LYS A 31 -18.05 -7.14 -0.54
N PHE A 32 -18.32 -7.33 -1.83
CA PHE A 32 -19.61 -7.03 -2.45
C PHE A 32 -20.18 -8.24 -3.20
N ASN A 33 -19.44 -8.79 -4.16
CA ASN A 33 -19.85 -9.93 -4.98
C ASN A 33 -18.66 -10.82 -5.29
N GLU A 34 -18.87 -11.85 -6.10
CA GLU A 34 -17.82 -12.79 -6.52
C GLU A 34 -17.00 -12.28 -7.73
N GLU A 35 -17.19 -11.04 -8.17
CA GLU A 35 -16.37 -10.44 -9.22
C GLU A 35 -14.94 -10.19 -8.72
N ILE A 36 -14.03 -10.09 -9.70
CA ILE A 36 -12.62 -9.81 -9.45
C ILE A 36 -12.48 -8.52 -8.61
N PRO A 37 -11.96 -8.58 -7.36
CA PRO A 37 -11.81 -7.42 -6.51
C PRO A 37 -10.73 -6.48 -7.03
N ILE A 38 -10.77 -5.22 -6.57
CA ILE A 38 -9.71 -4.25 -6.78
C ILE A 38 -8.81 -4.23 -5.55
N LEU A 39 -7.51 -4.45 -5.75
CA LEU A 39 -6.49 -4.28 -4.71
C LEU A 39 -5.78 -2.94 -4.89
N PHE A 40 -5.77 -2.13 -3.83
CA PHE A 40 -5.09 -0.85 -3.76
C PHE A 40 -3.84 -0.90 -2.89
N LEU A 41 -2.71 -0.42 -3.44
CA LEU A 41 -1.43 -0.27 -2.76
C LEU A 41 -1.05 1.21 -2.69
N HIS A 42 -0.92 1.74 -1.48
CA HIS A 42 -0.69 3.16 -1.22
C HIS A 42 0.76 3.60 -1.45
N GLY A 43 0.95 4.90 -1.62
CA GLY A 43 2.27 5.53 -1.71
C GLY A 43 2.92 5.77 -0.34
N PHE A 44 4.15 6.26 -0.36
CA PHE A 44 4.87 6.67 0.84
C PHE A 44 4.06 7.71 1.62
N ASN A 45 4.05 7.62 2.94
CA ASN A 45 3.20 8.39 3.88
C ASN A 45 1.68 8.14 3.76
N GLY A 46 1.25 7.16 2.94
CA GLY A 46 -0.13 6.71 2.87
C GLY A 46 -0.44 5.52 3.78
N ASN A 47 -1.66 5.07 3.72
CA ASN A 47 -2.17 3.83 4.29
C ASN A 47 -3.51 3.48 3.62
N SER A 48 -4.21 2.44 4.08
CA SER A 48 -5.50 2.01 3.52
C SER A 48 -6.57 3.10 3.50
N LYS A 49 -6.51 4.11 4.40
CA LYS A 49 -7.44 5.26 4.40
C LYS A 49 -7.24 6.20 3.22
N SER A 50 -6.06 6.19 2.58
CA SER A 50 -5.79 7.01 1.39
C SER A 50 -6.76 6.69 0.24
N TRP A 51 -7.41 5.53 0.29
CA TRP A 51 -8.34 5.04 -0.71
C TRP A 51 -9.82 5.23 -0.31
N ALA A 52 -10.11 6.13 0.64
CA ALA A 52 -11.45 6.32 1.18
C ALA A 52 -12.49 6.68 0.10
N TYR A 53 -12.14 7.54 -0.85
CA TYR A 53 -13.01 7.87 -1.98
C TYR A 53 -13.26 6.67 -2.90
N GLN A 54 -12.28 5.82 -3.12
CA GLN A 54 -12.42 4.61 -3.93
C GLN A 54 -13.32 3.58 -3.23
N PHE A 55 -13.14 3.37 -1.92
CA PHE A 55 -14.07 2.55 -1.15
C PHE A 55 -15.50 3.05 -1.25
N HIS A 56 -15.70 4.37 -1.08
CA HIS A 56 -17.02 4.99 -1.20
C HIS A 56 -17.61 4.82 -2.61
N TYR A 57 -16.83 5.09 -3.66
CA TYR A 57 -17.29 4.98 -5.05
C TYR A 57 -17.67 3.55 -5.43
N PHE A 58 -16.88 2.56 -5.02
CA PHE A 58 -17.11 1.15 -5.35
C PHE A 58 -18.08 0.43 -4.40
N LYS A 59 -18.58 1.10 -3.36
CA LYS A 59 -19.57 0.54 -2.44
C LYS A 59 -20.83 0.12 -3.21
N GLY A 60 -21.21 -1.16 -3.07
CA GLY A 60 -22.34 -1.75 -3.79
C GLY A 60 -22.09 -1.94 -5.31
N ARG A 61 -20.82 -1.88 -5.77
CA ARG A 61 -20.44 -2.05 -7.17
C ARG A 61 -19.38 -3.12 -7.36
N ARG A 62 -18.31 -3.08 -6.55
CA ARG A 62 -17.19 -4.02 -6.62
C ARG A 62 -16.57 -4.25 -5.25
N SER A 63 -16.00 -5.43 -5.06
CA SER A 63 -15.17 -5.73 -3.90
C SER A 63 -13.86 -4.92 -3.96
N VAL A 64 -13.47 -4.34 -2.82
CA VAL A 64 -12.29 -3.47 -2.69
C VAL A 64 -11.43 -3.92 -1.51
N ILE A 65 -10.13 -4.03 -1.76
CA ILE A 65 -9.11 -4.34 -0.74
C ILE A 65 -8.09 -3.20 -0.75
N ALA A 66 -7.67 -2.75 0.42
CA ALA A 66 -6.53 -1.84 0.56
C ALA A 66 -5.65 -2.30 1.72
N ILE A 67 -4.36 -2.42 1.47
CA ILE A 67 -3.36 -2.93 2.42
C ILE A 67 -2.57 -1.74 2.97
N ASP A 68 -2.26 -1.78 4.26
CA ASP A 68 -1.22 -0.95 4.84
C ASP A 68 0.13 -1.67 4.66
N ALA A 69 1.04 -1.09 3.91
CA ALA A 69 2.38 -1.67 3.72
C ALA A 69 3.13 -1.78 5.06
N PRO A 70 4.13 -2.66 5.21
CA PRO A 70 4.96 -2.73 6.42
C PRO A 70 5.47 -1.37 6.87
N GLY A 71 5.32 -1.06 8.16
CA GLY A 71 5.67 0.24 8.75
C GLY A 71 4.65 1.36 8.53
N PHE A 72 3.50 1.07 7.91
CA PHE A 72 2.41 2.04 7.70
C PHE A 72 1.11 1.55 8.33
N GLY A 73 0.22 2.51 8.67
CA GLY A 73 -1.06 2.21 9.30
C GLY A 73 -0.89 1.49 10.63
N GLN A 74 -1.43 0.28 10.73
CA GLN A 74 -1.25 -0.62 11.88
C GLN A 74 -0.47 -1.89 11.52
N SER A 75 0.22 -1.91 10.37
CA SER A 75 1.15 -2.97 10.01
C SER A 75 2.45 -2.85 10.77
N ASP A 76 3.02 -4.00 11.15
CA ASP A 76 4.31 -4.04 11.81
C ASP A 76 5.41 -3.39 10.96
N PRO A 77 6.40 -2.72 11.56
CA PRO A 77 7.58 -2.25 10.85
C PRO A 77 8.41 -3.45 10.37
N SER A 78 9.13 -3.27 9.26
CA SER A 78 9.97 -4.33 8.70
C SER A 78 11.08 -3.76 7.82
N ASP A 79 12.22 -4.44 7.80
CA ASP A 79 13.34 -4.21 6.89
C ASP A 79 13.29 -5.13 5.65
N LEU A 80 12.15 -5.80 5.42
CA LEU A 80 11.97 -6.67 4.26
C LEU A 80 12.04 -5.88 2.95
N ASP A 81 12.64 -6.51 1.96
CA ASP A 81 12.69 -5.97 0.61
C ASP A 81 11.33 -6.04 -0.10
N MET A 82 11.19 -5.32 -1.20
CA MET A 82 9.96 -5.26 -1.97
C MET A 82 9.51 -6.62 -2.53
N LEU A 83 10.45 -7.54 -2.76
CA LEU A 83 10.13 -8.89 -3.22
C LEU A 83 9.45 -9.69 -2.11
N SER A 84 10.00 -9.66 -0.90
CA SER A 84 9.39 -10.28 0.29
C SER A 84 8.02 -9.68 0.58
N ILE A 85 7.88 -8.36 0.51
CA ILE A 85 6.58 -7.68 0.66
C ILE A 85 5.58 -8.13 -0.41
N SER A 86 6.02 -8.37 -1.65
CA SER A 86 5.14 -8.89 -2.70
C SER A 86 4.60 -10.30 -2.39
N ASN A 87 5.40 -11.14 -1.74
CA ASN A 87 4.96 -12.46 -1.28
C ASN A 87 3.94 -12.33 -0.13
N ILE A 88 4.13 -11.38 0.79
CA ILE A 88 3.16 -11.09 1.86
C ILE A 88 1.82 -10.66 1.26
N VAL A 89 1.82 -9.81 0.25
CA VAL A 89 0.59 -9.42 -0.49
C VAL A 89 -0.09 -10.64 -1.08
N TYR A 90 0.66 -11.53 -1.73
CA TYR A 90 0.15 -12.79 -2.25
C TYR A 90 -0.46 -13.68 -1.16
N ASN A 91 0.25 -13.87 -0.04
CA ASN A 91 -0.19 -14.69 1.08
C ASN A 91 -1.48 -14.13 1.72
N LEU A 92 -1.57 -12.80 1.89
CA LEU A 92 -2.78 -12.15 2.38
C LEU A 92 -3.96 -12.42 1.44
N LEU A 93 -3.81 -12.18 0.14
CA LEU A 93 -4.89 -12.41 -0.83
C LEU A 93 -5.35 -13.87 -0.83
N LYS A 94 -4.41 -14.80 -0.76
CA LYS A 94 -4.72 -16.22 -0.64
C LYS A 94 -5.47 -16.55 0.64
N SER A 95 -5.13 -15.92 1.77
CA SER A 95 -5.79 -16.15 3.07
C SER A 95 -7.25 -15.67 3.13
N ILE A 96 -7.66 -14.83 2.19
CA ILE A 96 -9.03 -14.32 2.04
C ILE A 96 -9.71 -14.81 0.76
N ASP A 97 -9.23 -15.93 0.20
CA ASP A 97 -9.77 -16.63 -0.97
C ASP A 97 -9.82 -15.78 -2.25
N VAL A 98 -8.91 -14.81 -2.38
CA VAL A 98 -8.76 -14.01 -3.61
C VAL A 98 -7.77 -14.68 -4.53
N THR A 99 -8.27 -15.31 -5.58
CA THR A 99 -7.45 -16.00 -6.59
C THR A 99 -7.09 -15.10 -7.78
N LYS A 100 -7.79 -13.97 -7.97
CA LYS A 100 -7.55 -12.99 -9.02
C LYS A 100 -7.98 -11.59 -8.58
N CYS A 101 -7.21 -10.55 -8.92
CA CYS A 101 -7.55 -9.17 -8.62
C CYS A 101 -7.11 -8.19 -9.72
N ASP A 102 -7.79 -7.04 -9.80
CA ASP A 102 -7.27 -5.86 -10.47
C ASP A 102 -6.39 -5.10 -9.48
N LEU A 103 -5.17 -4.74 -9.88
CA LEU A 103 -4.16 -4.15 -9.00
C LEU A 103 -3.95 -2.67 -9.34
N VAL A 104 -4.10 -1.82 -8.34
CA VAL A 104 -3.85 -0.37 -8.45
C VAL A 104 -2.75 0.02 -7.48
N GLY A 105 -1.65 0.56 -7.99
CA GLY A 105 -0.52 1.02 -7.18
C GLY A 105 -0.20 2.48 -7.42
N HIS A 106 -0.11 3.26 -6.34
CA HIS A 106 0.29 4.66 -6.37
C HIS A 106 1.71 4.83 -5.82
N SER A 107 2.59 5.53 -6.56
CA SER A 107 3.95 5.88 -6.13
C SER A 107 4.74 4.64 -5.66
N MET A 108 5.15 4.56 -4.39
CA MET A 108 5.78 3.39 -3.77
C MET A 108 4.92 2.12 -3.95
N GLY A 109 3.60 2.21 -3.76
CA GLY A 109 2.69 1.10 -4.01
C GLY A 109 2.66 0.66 -5.48
N GLY A 110 2.94 1.58 -6.41
CA GLY A 110 3.11 1.26 -7.82
C GLY A 110 4.41 0.51 -8.13
N MET A 111 5.48 0.78 -7.38
CA MET A 111 6.72 -0.02 -7.46
C MET A 111 6.45 -1.45 -6.98
N LEU A 112 5.75 -1.61 -5.85
CA LEU A 112 5.35 -2.91 -5.32
C LEU A 112 4.40 -3.63 -6.30
N ALA A 113 3.44 -2.91 -6.89
CA ALA A 113 2.50 -3.47 -7.86
C ALA A 113 3.19 -4.11 -9.08
N GLN A 114 4.26 -3.50 -9.58
CA GLN A 114 5.05 -4.06 -10.68
C GLN A 114 5.69 -5.40 -10.29
N ILE A 115 6.21 -5.50 -9.07
CA ILE A 115 6.82 -6.74 -8.56
C ILE A 115 5.74 -7.82 -8.35
N VAL A 116 4.61 -7.47 -7.73
CA VAL A 116 3.47 -8.40 -7.55
C VAL A 116 2.99 -8.92 -8.89
N ALA A 117 2.80 -8.05 -9.89
CA ALA A 117 2.36 -8.44 -11.22
C ALA A 117 3.38 -9.35 -11.94
N SER A 118 4.67 -9.10 -11.76
CA SER A 118 5.73 -9.93 -12.34
C SER A 118 5.85 -11.30 -11.68
N LYS A 119 5.82 -11.35 -10.35
CA LYS A 119 6.05 -12.59 -9.58
C LYS A 119 4.81 -13.46 -9.43
N HIS A 120 3.65 -12.84 -9.36
CA HIS A 120 2.36 -13.49 -9.13
C HIS A 120 1.38 -13.21 -10.28
N SER A 121 1.86 -13.28 -11.52
CA SER A 121 1.10 -12.89 -12.72
C SER A 121 -0.26 -13.58 -12.87
N LYS A 122 -0.39 -14.83 -12.42
CA LYS A 122 -1.66 -15.58 -12.44
C LYS A 122 -2.74 -14.95 -11.54
N LEU A 123 -2.32 -14.24 -10.47
CA LEU A 123 -3.20 -13.54 -9.54
C LEU A 123 -3.74 -12.22 -10.14
N ILE A 124 -3.07 -11.66 -11.13
CA ILE A 124 -3.35 -10.31 -11.61
C ILE A 124 -4.16 -10.36 -12.91
N ASN A 125 -5.30 -9.65 -12.91
CA ASN A 125 -6.13 -9.47 -14.10
C ASN A 125 -5.72 -8.22 -14.88
N LYS A 126 -5.65 -7.07 -14.17
CA LYS A 126 -5.23 -5.77 -14.74
C LYS A 126 -4.33 -5.04 -13.74
N VAL A 127 -3.45 -4.18 -14.27
CA VAL A 127 -2.60 -3.30 -13.44
C VAL A 127 -2.81 -1.86 -13.84
N ILE A 128 -3.02 -0.99 -12.84
CA ILE A 128 -3.02 0.46 -12.98
C ILE A 128 -1.87 1.02 -12.15
N LEU A 129 -0.96 1.72 -12.79
CA LEU A 129 0.19 2.37 -12.18
C LEU A 129 0.01 3.88 -12.21
N SER A 130 -0.06 4.50 -11.03
CA SER A 130 -0.29 5.93 -10.87
C SER A 130 0.93 6.60 -10.23
N CYS A 131 1.46 7.65 -10.87
CA CYS A 131 2.57 8.48 -10.35
C CYS A 131 3.75 7.66 -9.83
N THR A 132 4.17 6.64 -10.56
CA THR A 132 5.18 5.67 -10.14
C THR A 132 6.29 5.48 -11.18
N HIS A 133 7.32 4.73 -10.80
CA HIS A 133 8.43 4.34 -11.67
C HIS A 133 8.92 2.92 -11.28
N LYS A 134 9.80 2.34 -12.09
CA LYS A 134 10.35 0.98 -11.86
C LYS A 134 11.30 0.87 -10.64
N GLY A 135 11.56 1.96 -9.96
CA GLY A 135 12.61 2.05 -8.94
C GLY A 135 13.96 2.48 -9.55
N TYR A 136 14.91 2.76 -8.67
CA TYR A 136 16.28 3.03 -9.05
C TYR A 136 17.12 1.84 -8.61
N ALA A 137 17.71 1.13 -9.56
CA ALA A 137 18.73 0.15 -9.25
C ALA A 137 19.98 0.91 -8.78
N MET A 138 20.19 0.96 -7.48
CA MET A 138 21.42 1.48 -6.89
C MET A 138 22.39 0.31 -6.70
N PRO A 139 23.66 0.46 -7.08
CA PRO A 139 24.69 -0.55 -6.76
C PRO A 139 24.72 -0.81 -5.25
N VAL A 140 24.99 -2.04 -4.84
CA VAL A 140 25.17 -2.40 -3.43
C VAL A 140 26.24 -1.52 -2.81
N GLY A 141 25.97 -0.94 -1.65
CA GLY A 141 26.88 -0.02 -0.95
C GLY A 141 26.83 1.45 -1.43
N SER A 142 25.96 1.76 -2.42
CA SER A 142 25.75 3.15 -2.84
C SER A 142 25.13 3.99 -1.71
N SER A 143 25.61 5.23 -1.58
CA SER A 143 24.97 6.18 -0.67
C SER A 143 23.58 6.56 -1.17
N LEU A 144 22.67 6.86 -0.24
CA LEU A 144 21.37 7.43 -0.59
C LEU A 144 21.54 8.72 -1.40
N ARG A 145 20.65 8.98 -2.35
CA ARG A 145 20.60 10.24 -3.09
C ARG A 145 20.35 11.41 -2.13
N ASP A 146 20.92 12.56 -2.41
CA ASP A 146 20.84 13.74 -1.54
C ASP A 146 19.42 14.15 -1.14
N PRO A 147 18.39 14.10 -2.03
CA PRO A 147 17.01 14.37 -1.61
C PRO A 147 16.47 13.39 -0.56
N TYR A 148 16.94 12.14 -0.56
CA TYR A 148 16.53 11.15 0.44
C TYR A 148 17.27 11.36 1.76
N LYS A 149 18.57 11.68 1.72
CA LYS A 149 19.36 12.03 2.91
C LYS A 149 18.76 13.22 3.61
N LEU A 150 18.51 14.31 2.88
CA LEU A 150 17.89 15.52 3.41
C LEU A 150 16.53 15.21 4.08
N ARG A 151 15.70 14.40 3.43
CA ARG A 151 14.39 14.02 3.98
C ARG A 151 14.50 13.20 5.27
N LEU A 152 15.49 12.31 5.36
CA LEU A 152 15.75 11.54 6.58
C LEU A 152 16.22 12.44 7.72
N GLU A 153 17.07 13.41 7.43
CA GLU A 153 17.54 14.40 8.40
C GLU A 153 16.39 15.29 8.88
N GLU A 154 15.61 15.86 7.97
CA GLU A 154 14.39 16.62 8.30
C GLU A 154 13.46 15.78 9.21
N ARG A 155 13.29 14.50 8.87
CA ARG A 155 12.42 13.59 9.65
C ARG A 155 12.96 13.32 11.06
N LYS A 156 14.28 13.27 11.26
CA LYS A 156 14.89 13.06 12.58
C LYS A 156 14.80 14.28 13.49
N GLN A 157 14.73 15.47 12.90
CA GLN A 157 14.76 16.75 13.61
C GLN A 157 13.38 17.31 13.95
N MET A 158 12.31 16.69 13.44
CA MET A 158 10.94 17.21 13.53
C MET A 158 9.97 16.18 14.12
N SER A 159 8.92 16.67 14.78
CA SER A 159 7.77 15.84 15.11
C SER A 159 7.03 15.38 13.86
N ASN A 160 6.19 14.34 13.97
CA ASN A 160 5.36 13.85 12.86
C ASN A 160 4.49 14.94 12.25
N LYS A 161 3.96 15.84 13.08
CA LYS A 161 3.10 16.96 12.66
C LYS A 161 3.86 18.00 11.86
N GLU A 162 5.01 18.44 12.37
CA GLU A 162 5.88 19.41 11.69
C GLU A 162 6.40 18.87 10.37
N PHE A 163 6.87 17.63 10.34
CA PHE A 163 7.31 16.99 9.11
C PHE A 163 6.18 16.89 8.08
N GLY A 164 4.96 16.52 8.50
CA GLY A 164 3.78 16.48 7.64
C GLY A 164 3.46 17.86 7.04
N GLN A 165 3.47 18.92 7.85
CA GLN A 165 3.24 20.30 7.40
C GLN A 165 4.31 20.77 6.40
N LEU A 166 5.59 20.51 6.69
CA LEU A 166 6.69 20.80 5.77
C LEU A 166 6.52 20.10 4.41
N ARG A 167 6.06 18.84 4.41
CA ARG A 167 5.85 18.08 3.17
C ARG A 167 4.72 18.67 2.33
N ILE A 168 3.63 19.10 2.95
CA ILE A 168 2.50 19.77 2.25
C ILE A 168 2.96 21.06 1.60
N GLN A 169 3.79 21.88 2.27
CA GLN A 169 4.31 23.12 1.72
C GLN A 169 5.28 22.93 0.54
N LYS A 170 5.95 21.76 0.46
CA LYS A 170 6.91 21.42 -0.61
C LYS A 170 6.27 20.67 -1.79
N MET A 171 4.96 20.46 -1.78
CA MET A 171 4.19 19.83 -2.87
C MET A 171 3.67 20.88 -3.85
#